data_d4fe4cbfe7d79e2e80f7d0065f60ea1c
#
_entry.id   d4fe4cbfe7d79e2e80f7d0065f60ea1c
#
_cell.length_a   1.000
_cell.length_b   1.000
_cell.length_c   1.000
_cell.angle_alpha   90.00
_cell.angle_beta   90.00
_cell.angle_gamma   90.00
#
_symmetry.space_group_name_H-M   'P 1'
#
loop_
_entity.id
_entity.type
_entity.pdbx_description
1 polymer ?
#
loop_
_entity_poly.entity_id
_entity_poly.type
_entity_poly.pdbx_seq_one_letter_code
_entity_poly.pdbx_strand_id
1 'polypeptide(L)' 'MTKSVIDNNLFTTDQVREILSWFVFESNKIELAKYTFKNTVDRNNYYKLYDIFVFESNVVELDNYIKNYR' A
#
# COMPACT_ATOMS: atom_id res chain seq x y z
N MET A 1 -7.26 10.74 -10.94
CA MET A 1 -7.75 11.21 -9.66
C MET A 1 -6.90 10.70 -8.52
N THR A 2 -7.23 9.52 -7.94
CA THR A 2 -6.44 9.02 -6.81
C THR A 2 -4.97 8.83 -7.16
N LYS A 3 -4.67 8.22 -8.29
CA LYS A 3 -3.30 8.01 -8.71
C LYS A 3 -2.57 9.31 -8.99
N SER A 4 -3.28 10.29 -9.50
CA SER A 4 -2.68 11.60 -9.79
C SER A 4 -2.26 12.30 -8.50
N VAL A 5 -3.10 12.21 -7.46
CA VAL A 5 -2.78 12.78 -6.16
C VAL A 5 -1.58 12.05 -5.55
N ILE A 6 -1.56 10.72 -5.67
CA ILE A 6 -0.46 9.91 -5.16
C ILE A 6 0.86 10.25 -5.85
N ASP A 7 0.83 10.43 -7.16
CA ASP A 7 2.04 10.72 -7.93
C ASP A 7 2.69 12.04 -7.53
N ASN A 8 1.91 12.98 -7.06
CA ASN A 8 2.38 14.32 -6.76
C ASN A 8 2.66 14.57 -5.27
N ASN A 9 2.40 13.58 -4.42
CA ASN A 9 2.53 13.76 -2.98
C ASN A 9 3.31 12.62 -2.34
N LEU A 10 3.89 12.92 -1.18
CA LEU A 10 4.54 11.90 -0.36
C LEU A 10 3.60 11.54 0.78
N PHE A 11 3.61 10.27 1.17
CA PHE A 11 2.71 9.74 2.19
C PHE A 11 3.49 9.02 3.27
N THR A 12 2.93 9.01 4.49
CA THR A 12 3.38 8.12 5.53
C THR A 12 2.59 6.81 5.42
N THR A 13 3.10 5.75 6.04
CA THR A 13 2.40 4.48 6.06
C THR A 13 1.01 4.62 6.66
N ASP A 14 0.87 5.41 7.72
CA ASP A 14 -0.44 5.62 8.35
C ASP A 14 -1.43 6.27 7.41
N GLN A 15 -0.99 7.22 6.60
CA GLN A 15 -1.86 7.84 5.61
C GLN A 15 -2.27 6.85 4.53
N VAL A 16 -1.35 6.02 4.07
CA VAL A 16 -1.66 4.99 3.09
C VAL A 16 -2.67 4.01 3.66
N ARG A 17 -2.49 3.62 4.91
CA ARG A 17 -3.40 2.70 5.59
C ARG A 17 -4.82 3.27 5.63
N GLU A 18 -4.95 4.55 5.94
CA GLU A 18 -6.27 5.19 5.97
C GLU A 18 -6.91 5.19 4.58
N ILE A 19 -6.14 5.53 3.55
CA ILE A 19 -6.64 5.52 2.19
C ILE A 19 -7.13 4.13 1.79
N LEU A 20 -6.35 3.11 2.09
CA LEU A 20 -6.70 1.73 1.75
C LEU A 20 -7.96 1.27 2.48
N SER A 21 -8.20 1.78 3.68
CA SER A 21 -9.39 1.42 4.45
C SER A 21 -10.68 1.88 3.80
N TRP A 22 -10.60 2.83 2.87
CA TRP A 22 -11.77 3.32 2.13
C TRP A 22 -12.22 2.37 1.02
N PHE A 23 -11.37 1.42 0.66
CA PHE A 23 -11.67 0.49 -0.43
C PHE A 23 -12.32 -0.77 0.10
N VAL A 24 -13.32 -1.27 -0.64
CA VAL A 24 -14.06 -2.47 -0.25
C VAL A 24 -13.37 -3.72 -0.78
N PHE A 25 -12.91 -3.66 -2.03
CA PHE A 25 -12.33 -4.83 -2.69
C PHE A 25 -10.86 -4.99 -2.39
N GLU A 26 -10.48 -6.20 -2.02
CA GLU A 26 -9.11 -6.54 -1.67
C GLU A 26 -8.15 -6.33 -2.84
N SER A 27 -8.61 -6.64 -4.06
CA SER A 27 -7.78 -6.47 -5.26
C SER A 27 -7.41 -5.01 -5.48
N ASN A 28 -8.32 -4.10 -5.16
CA ASN A 28 -8.02 -2.67 -5.30
C ASN A 28 -7.05 -2.21 -4.21
N LYS A 29 -7.16 -2.77 -3.02
CA LYS A 29 -6.27 -2.43 -1.92
C LYS A 29 -4.83 -2.83 -2.24
N ILE A 30 -4.62 -4.05 -2.72
CA ILE A 30 -3.27 -4.53 -2.99
C ILE A 30 -2.63 -3.74 -4.13
N GLU A 31 -3.41 -3.44 -5.16
CA GLU A 31 -2.89 -2.70 -6.29
C GLU A 31 -2.48 -1.29 -5.89
N LEU A 32 -3.32 -0.62 -5.11
CA LEU A 32 -3.01 0.73 -4.65
C LEU A 32 -1.85 0.73 -3.67
N ALA A 33 -1.76 -0.29 -2.80
CA ALA A 33 -0.65 -0.40 -1.87
C ALA A 33 0.68 -0.52 -2.61
N LYS A 34 0.72 -1.29 -3.67
CA LYS A 34 1.92 -1.40 -4.50
C LYS A 34 2.26 -0.07 -5.16
N TYR A 35 1.23 0.62 -5.64
CA TYR A 35 1.42 1.87 -6.36
C TYR A 35 1.93 2.98 -5.44
N THR A 36 1.43 3.06 -4.23
CA THR A 36 1.80 4.11 -3.28
C THR A 36 3.14 3.86 -2.60
N PHE A 37 3.67 2.65 -2.68
CA PHE A 37 4.92 2.33 -1.98
C PHE A 37 6.06 3.26 -2.38
N LYS A 38 6.16 3.60 -3.64
CA LYS A 38 7.23 4.47 -4.13
C LYS A 38 7.18 5.88 -3.54
N ASN A 39 5.99 6.33 -3.13
CA ASN A 39 5.79 7.65 -2.57
C ASN A 39 5.69 7.65 -1.04
N THR A 40 5.98 6.53 -0.41
CA THR A 40 5.92 6.42 1.04
C THR A 40 7.27 6.78 1.64
N VAL A 41 7.27 7.72 2.59
CA VAL A 41 8.50 8.21 3.18
C VAL A 41 9.08 7.28 4.24
N ASP A 42 8.21 6.52 4.90
CA ASP A 42 8.62 5.57 5.94
C ASP A 42 8.40 4.13 5.50
N ARG A 43 9.05 3.76 4.39
CA ARG A 43 8.88 2.44 3.77
C ARG A 43 9.13 1.27 4.71
N ASN A 44 10.02 1.44 5.68
CA ASN A 44 10.32 0.40 6.65
C ASN A 44 9.14 0.08 7.56
N ASN A 45 8.12 0.93 7.61
CA ASN A 45 6.90 0.70 8.38
C ASN A 45 5.77 0.10 7.56
N TYR A 46 6.01 -0.16 6.29
CA TYR A 46 4.96 -0.62 5.37
C TYR A 46 4.32 -1.94 5.79
N TYR A 47 5.05 -2.76 6.55
CA TYR A 47 4.50 -4.01 7.07
C TYR A 47 3.24 -3.78 7.91
N LYS A 48 3.03 -2.58 8.43
CA LYS A 48 1.84 -2.26 9.21
C LYS A 48 0.55 -2.32 8.40
N LEU A 49 0.66 -2.33 7.08
CA LEU A 49 -0.51 -2.46 6.22
C LEU A 49 -1.00 -3.90 6.10
N TYR A 50 -0.18 -4.86 6.51
CA TYR A 50 -0.50 -6.27 6.28
C TYR A 50 -1.79 -6.71 6.97
N ASP A 51 -2.12 -6.12 8.11
CA ASP A 51 -3.30 -6.51 8.87
C ASP A 51 -4.62 -6.00 8.28
N ILE A 52 -4.57 -5.10 7.31
CA ILE A 52 -5.79 -4.64 6.65
C ILE A 52 -6.23 -5.56 5.52
N PHE A 53 -5.38 -6.50 5.13
CA PHE A 53 -5.71 -7.48 4.11
C PHE A 53 -6.30 -8.73 4.75
N VAL A 54 -7.43 -9.19 4.21
CA VAL A 54 -8.11 -10.37 4.72
C VAL A 54 -7.43 -11.64 4.25
N PHE A 55 -6.96 -11.65 3.00
CA PHE A 55 -6.36 -12.85 2.39
C PHE A 55 -4.85 -12.82 2.57
N GLU A 56 -4.33 -13.91 3.12
CA GLU A 56 -2.89 -14.04 3.33
C GLU A 56 -2.11 -13.98 2.01
N SER A 57 -2.71 -14.48 0.94
CA SER A 57 -2.07 -14.42 -0.38
C SER A 57 -1.74 -12.98 -0.79
N ASN A 58 -2.60 -12.03 -0.44
CA ASN A 58 -2.34 -10.63 -0.74
C ASN A 58 -1.21 -10.07 0.13
N VAL A 59 -1.14 -10.51 1.38
CA VAL A 59 -0.04 -10.10 2.27
C VAL A 59 1.29 -10.60 1.70
N VAL A 60 1.33 -11.85 1.28
CA VAL A 60 2.54 -12.44 0.68
C VAL A 60 2.91 -11.69 -0.59
N GLU A 61 1.93 -11.37 -1.41
CA GLU A 61 2.17 -10.66 -2.65
C GLU A 61 2.78 -9.27 -2.39
N LEU A 62 2.24 -8.55 -1.42
CA LEU A 62 2.75 -7.23 -1.08
C LEU A 62 4.16 -7.33 -0.49
N ASP A 63 4.39 -8.31 0.38
CA ASP A 63 5.68 -8.52 0.99
C ASP A 63 6.75 -8.80 -0.07
N ASN A 64 6.42 -9.63 -1.05
CA ASN A 64 7.33 -9.93 -2.15
C ASN A 64 7.60 -8.70 -3.01
N TYR A 65 6.58 -7.90 -3.25
CA TYR A 65 6.73 -6.68 -4.01
C TYR A 65 7.71 -5.73 -3.34
N ILE A 66 7.56 -5.56 -2.02
CA ILE A 66 8.43 -4.68 -1.25
C ILE A 66 9.87 -5.16 -1.27
N LYS A 67 10.07 -6.46 -1.08
CA LYS A 67 11.43 -7.05 -1.05
C LYS A 67 12.13 -6.93 -2.38
N ASN A 68 11.39 -6.93 -3.48
CA ASN A 68 11.96 -6.86 -4.82
C ASN A 68 11.96 -5.45 -5.39
N TYR A 69 11.43 -4.49 -4.65
CA TYR A 69 11.36 -3.12 -5.12
C TYR A 69 12.75 -2.48 -5.13
N ARG A 70 13.06 -1.74 -6.17
CA ARG A 70 14.34 -1.07 -6.29
C ARG A 70 14.19 0.41 -6.58
#